data_6785612fd2a67ab616675a58adf804a5
#
_entry.id   6785612fd2a67ab616675a58adf804a5
#
_cell.length_a   1.000
_cell.length_b   1.000
_cell.length_c   1.000
_cell.angle_alpha   90.00
_cell.angle_beta   90.00
_cell.angle_gamma   90.00
#
_symmetry.space_group_name_H-M   'P 1'
#
loop_
_entity.id
_entity.type
_entity.pdbx_description
1 polymer ?
#
loop_
_entity_poly.entity_id
_entity_poly.type
_entity_poly.pdbx_seq_one_letter_code
_entity_poly.pdbx_strand_id
1 'polypeptide(L)'
;GKSTLIRLLNRLIEPTSGEIYIDDQNIAMLDKDDMLEVRRKKMSMVFQSFGLFPHRTILENTEYGLEVQGIPKAERQKRAEEALDNANLLGFKDQYPKQLSGGMQQRVGLARALANDPEILLMDEAFSALDPLIRRDMQDELLDLQAKFQKTIIFISHDLNEALRIGDRIAIMKDGQVVQIGTGEDILTNPANDYVRAFVEDVDRSKVLTAERIMIPPLTTNIDVDGPHVALKKMRDEAGSGLVAVDSKRRVKGFLSGERLIRARQKQLSLADVMMKMPTVDADMLVADIMPLIYDSPTPLAVVENDRLRGVIIRGRVLEALAETGDLSVPD
;
A
#
# COMPACT_ATOMS: atom_id res chain seq x y z
N GLY A 1 0.42 19.26 -15.11
CA GLY A 1 1.40 18.32 -15.68
C GLY A 1 0.94 16.86 -15.61
N LYS A 2 0.32 16.42 -14.49
CA LYS A 2 -0.07 15.01 -14.26
C LYS A 2 -1.03 14.47 -15.33
N SER A 3 -2.17 15.16 -15.55
CA SER A 3 -3.15 14.75 -16.58
C SER A 3 -2.58 14.83 -18.00
N THR A 4 -1.62 15.72 -18.25
CA THR A 4 -0.89 15.75 -19.53
C THR A 4 -0.04 14.48 -19.68
N LEU A 5 0.68 14.07 -18.63
CA LEU A 5 1.50 12.86 -18.66
C LEU A 5 0.67 11.61 -19.01
N ILE A 6 -0.48 11.41 -18.34
CA ILE A 6 -1.31 10.22 -18.61
C ILE A 6 -1.88 10.23 -20.04
N ARG A 7 -2.16 11.42 -20.60
CA ARG A 7 -2.59 11.57 -21.99
C ARG A 7 -1.46 11.38 -23.01
N LEU A 8 -0.21 11.63 -22.61
CA LEU A 8 0.96 11.25 -23.41
C LEU A 8 1.15 9.73 -23.42
N LEU A 9 0.98 9.08 -22.25
CA LEU A 9 1.14 7.62 -22.13
C LEU A 9 0.18 6.83 -23.03
N ASN A 10 -1.04 7.32 -23.26
CA ASN A 10 -1.97 6.70 -24.21
C ASN A 10 -2.00 7.40 -25.57
N ARG A 11 -1.06 8.33 -25.83
CA ARG A 11 -0.95 9.13 -27.05
C ARG A 11 -2.26 9.84 -27.48
N LEU A 12 -3.06 10.27 -26.52
CA LEU A 12 -4.12 11.26 -26.78
C LEU A 12 -3.50 12.66 -27.05
N ILE A 13 -2.29 12.86 -26.56
CA ILE A 13 -1.41 14.00 -26.88
C ILE A 13 -0.10 13.41 -27.40
N GLU A 14 0.38 13.87 -28.54
CA GLU A 14 1.65 13.44 -29.10
C GLU A 14 2.81 14.02 -28.29
N PRO A 15 3.81 13.19 -27.90
CA PRO A 15 5.00 13.70 -27.23
C PRO A 15 5.86 14.52 -28.18
N THR A 16 6.41 15.66 -27.70
CA THR A 16 7.34 16.48 -28.49
C THR A 16 8.67 15.74 -28.70
N SER A 17 9.09 14.95 -27.71
CA SER A 17 10.31 14.15 -27.74
C SER A 17 10.23 13.07 -26.66
N GLY A 18 11.14 12.09 -26.72
CA GLY A 18 11.22 10.98 -25.77
C GLY A 18 10.55 9.72 -26.30
N GLU A 19 10.55 8.68 -25.49
CA GLU A 19 10.13 7.34 -25.82
C GLU A 19 9.16 6.83 -24.76
N ILE A 20 8.20 6.00 -25.19
CA ILE A 20 7.22 5.37 -24.31
C ILE A 20 7.19 3.88 -24.67
N TYR A 21 7.58 3.04 -23.73
CA TYR A 21 7.62 1.61 -23.94
C TYR A 21 6.47 0.90 -23.23
N ILE A 22 5.82 -0.01 -23.95
CA ILE A 22 4.94 -1.03 -23.40
C ILE A 22 5.57 -2.36 -23.79
N ASP A 23 5.95 -3.15 -22.80
CA ASP A 23 6.86 -4.27 -22.98
C ASP A 23 8.13 -3.78 -23.74
N ASP A 24 8.49 -4.41 -24.82
CA ASP A 24 9.64 -4.03 -25.64
C ASP A 24 9.27 -3.09 -26.82
N GLN A 25 8.02 -2.63 -26.90
CA GLN A 25 7.54 -1.83 -28.03
C GLN A 25 7.49 -0.33 -27.69
N ASN A 26 8.25 0.48 -28.46
CA ASN A 26 8.15 1.94 -28.36
C ASN A 26 6.87 2.44 -29.04
N ILE A 27 5.85 2.74 -28.24
CA ILE A 27 4.54 3.16 -28.75
C ILE A 27 4.54 4.60 -29.29
N ALA A 28 5.55 5.42 -28.96
CA ALA A 28 5.68 6.78 -29.51
C ALA A 28 5.95 6.77 -31.03
N MET A 29 6.49 5.67 -31.55
CA MET A 29 6.86 5.52 -32.97
C MET A 29 5.82 4.77 -33.80
N LEU A 30 4.75 4.23 -33.18
CA LEU A 30 3.70 3.50 -33.89
C LEU A 30 2.90 4.41 -34.83
N ASP A 31 2.41 3.87 -35.90
CA ASP A 31 1.41 4.53 -36.76
C ASP A 31 0.05 4.64 -36.02
N LYS A 32 -0.93 5.27 -36.68
CA LYS A 32 -2.24 5.50 -36.06
C LYS A 32 -3.05 4.22 -35.86
N ASP A 33 -2.92 3.28 -36.76
CA ASP A 33 -3.71 2.04 -36.75
C ASP A 33 -3.16 1.08 -35.71
N ASP A 34 -1.84 0.94 -35.61
CA ASP A 34 -1.16 0.16 -34.57
C ASP A 34 -1.41 0.74 -33.18
N MET A 35 -1.34 2.08 -33.04
CA MET A 35 -1.66 2.72 -31.78
C MET A 35 -3.13 2.54 -31.36
N LEU A 36 -4.05 2.49 -32.34
CA LEU A 36 -5.46 2.22 -32.07
C LEU A 36 -5.66 0.80 -31.52
N GLU A 37 -4.92 -0.18 -32.06
CA GLU A 37 -4.93 -1.56 -31.56
C GLU A 37 -4.37 -1.66 -30.14
N VAL A 38 -3.26 -0.94 -29.83
CA VAL A 38 -2.73 -0.86 -28.46
C VAL A 38 -3.77 -0.31 -27.49
N ARG A 39 -4.45 0.80 -27.84
CA ARG A 39 -5.51 1.39 -27.01
C ARG A 39 -6.70 0.46 -26.84
N ARG A 40 -7.07 -0.30 -27.84
CA ARG A 40 -8.21 -1.22 -27.79
C ARG A 40 -7.94 -2.43 -26.92
N LYS A 41 -6.73 -2.98 -26.99
CA LYS A 41 -6.40 -4.29 -26.41
C LYS A 41 -5.59 -4.22 -25.12
N LYS A 42 -4.62 -3.28 -25.04
CA LYS A 42 -3.66 -3.23 -23.94
C LYS A 42 -4.00 -2.19 -22.87
N MET A 43 -4.74 -1.14 -23.22
CA MET A 43 -4.98 -0.02 -22.32
C MET A 43 -6.46 0.25 -22.10
N SER A 44 -6.83 0.62 -20.88
CA SER A 44 -8.12 1.24 -20.61
C SER A 44 -7.92 2.48 -19.76
N MET A 45 -8.85 3.44 -19.86
CA MET A 45 -8.77 4.71 -19.11
C MET A 45 -10.05 4.97 -18.34
N VAL A 46 -9.89 5.32 -17.06
CA VAL A 46 -10.94 5.80 -16.18
C VAL A 46 -10.77 7.31 -16.03
N PHE A 47 -11.81 8.07 -16.33
CA PHE A 47 -11.80 9.54 -16.33
C PHE A 47 -12.38 10.11 -15.05
N GLN A 48 -11.92 11.29 -14.65
CA GLN A 48 -12.42 12.05 -13.51
C GLN A 48 -13.93 12.29 -13.55
N SER A 49 -14.52 12.57 -14.73
CA SER A 49 -15.93 12.85 -14.93
C SER A 49 -16.77 11.62 -15.34
N PHE A 50 -16.32 10.42 -14.96
CA PHE A 50 -16.92 9.11 -15.26
C PHE A 50 -16.98 8.77 -16.76
N GLY A 51 -17.20 9.73 -17.63
CA GLY A 51 -17.24 9.57 -19.10
C GLY A 51 -18.27 8.57 -19.57
N LEU A 52 -19.39 8.43 -18.86
CA LEU A 52 -20.47 7.52 -19.24
C LEU A 52 -21.36 8.15 -20.32
N PHE A 53 -21.83 7.32 -21.23
CA PHE A 53 -22.79 7.74 -22.26
C PHE A 53 -24.19 7.84 -21.62
N PRO A 54 -24.80 9.04 -21.55
CA PRO A 54 -26.05 9.26 -20.82
C PRO A 54 -27.26 8.59 -21.48
N HIS A 55 -27.17 8.26 -22.75
CA HIS A 55 -28.22 7.63 -23.57
C HIS A 55 -28.07 6.10 -23.68
N ARG A 56 -27.05 5.52 -23.03
CA ARG A 56 -26.84 4.07 -22.95
C ARG A 56 -27.12 3.57 -21.54
N THR A 57 -27.62 2.36 -21.42
CA THR A 57 -27.76 1.67 -20.13
C THR A 57 -26.40 1.41 -19.49
N ILE A 58 -26.39 0.98 -18.24
CA ILE A 58 -25.17 0.60 -17.52
C ILE A 58 -24.47 -0.57 -18.20
N LEU A 59 -25.21 -1.59 -18.64
CA LEU A 59 -24.67 -2.70 -19.42
C LEU A 59 -24.04 -2.22 -20.73
N GLU A 60 -24.79 -1.39 -21.51
CA GLU A 60 -24.30 -0.85 -22.77
C GLU A 60 -23.08 0.07 -22.62
N ASN A 61 -22.98 0.79 -21.50
CA ASN A 61 -21.76 1.54 -21.15
C ASN A 61 -20.59 0.60 -20.89
N THR A 62 -20.82 -0.46 -20.15
CA THR A 62 -19.76 -1.41 -19.75
C THR A 62 -19.27 -2.23 -20.95
N GLU A 63 -20.15 -2.65 -21.86
CA GLU A 63 -19.78 -3.42 -23.05
C GLU A 63 -19.17 -2.58 -24.18
N TYR A 64 -19.20 -1.23 -24.08
CA TYR A 64 -18.83 -0.34 -25.20
C TYR A 64 -17.42 -0.58 -25.75
N GLY A 65 -16.43 -0.79 -24.89
CA GLY A 65 -15.07 -1.08 -25.34
C GLY A 65 -14.96 -2.38 -26.14
N LEU A 66 -15.70 -3.40 -25.72
CA LEU A 66 -15.80 -4.68 -26.44
C LEU A 66 -16.57 -4.56 -27.77
N GLU A 67 -17.56 -3.68 -27.82
CA GLU A 67 -18.28 -3.33 -29.05
C GLU A 67 -17.32 -2.72 -30.08
N VAL A 68 -16.48 -1.77 -29.66
CA VAL A 68 -15.46 -1.13 -30.51
C VAL A 68 -14.38 -2.13 -30.98
N GLN A 69 -14.12 -3.16 -30.20
CA GLN A 69 -13.24 -4.26 -30.59
C GLN A 69 -13.88 -5.24 -31.57
N GLY A 70 -15.18 -5.13 -31.86
CA GLY A 70 -15.92 -6.03 -32.74
C GLY A 70 -16.29 -7.37 -32.09
N ILE A 71 -16.26 -7.48 -30.78
CA ILE A 71 -16.65 -8.72 -30.07
C ILE A 71 -18.14 -8.99 -30.28
N PRO A 72 -18.54 -10.26 -30.56
CA PRO A 72 -19.94 -10.63 -30.77
C PRO A 72 -20.82 -10.26 -29.54
N LYS A 73 -22.07 -9.84 -29.81
CA LYS A 73 -22.98 -9.30 -28.79
C LYS A 73 -23.14 -10.22 -27.56
N ALA A 74 -23.31 -11.51 -27.75
CA ALA A 74 -23.51 -12.46 -26.67
C ALA A 74 -22.28 -12.55 -25.76
N GLU A 75 -21.07 -12.51 -26.32
CA GLU A 75 -19.82 -12.57 -25.57
C GLU A 75 -19.54 -11.26 -24.83
N ARG A 76 -19.71 -10.10 -25.50
CA ARG A 76 -19.49 -8.80 -24.85
C ARG A 76 -20.45 -8.54 -23.70
N GLN A 77 -21.73 -8.94 -23.84
CA GLN A 77 -22.70 -8.82 -22.74
C GLN A 77 -22.32 -9.68 -21.55
N LYS A 78 -21.88 -10.93 -21.79
CA LYS A 78 -21.41 -11.81 -20.72
C LYS A 78 -20.22 -11.19 -19.97
N ARG A 79 -19.19 -10.71 -20.67
CA ARG A 79 -18.02 -10.05 -20.03
C ARG A 79 -18.42 -8.77 -19.29
N ALA A 80 -19.34 -7.99 -19.85
CA ALA A 80 -19.85 -6.77 -19.21
C ALA A 80 -20.64 -7.09 -17.94
N GLU A 81 -21.49 -8.15 -17.96
CA GLU A 81 -22.22 -8.60 -16.77
C GLU A 81 -21.26 -9.12 -15.69
N GLU A 82 -20.22 -9.87 -16.05
CA GLU A 82 -19.18 -10.31 -15.11
C GLU A 82 -18.41 -9.12 -14.49
N ALA A 83 -18.10 -8.09 -15.27
CA ALA A 83 -17.46 -6.88 -14.76
C ALA A 83 -18.39 -6.07 -13.82
N LEU A 84 -19.67 -5.99 -14.14
CA LEU A 84 -20.69 -5.35 -13.29
C LEU A 84 -20.94 -6.13 -12.01
N ASP A 85 -20.91 -7.45 -12.07
CA ASP A 85 -21.05 -8.31 -10.89
C ASP A 85 -19.87 -8.10 -9.92
N ASN A 86 -18.63 -8.09 -10.44
CA ASN A 86 -17.44 -7.77 -9.65
C ASN A 86 -17.50 -6.37 -8.99
N ALA A 87 -18.20 -5.42 -9.61
CA ALA A 87 -18.42 -4.07 -9.08
C ALA A 87 -19.69 -3.93 -8.22
N ASN A 88 -20.40 -5.04 -7.93
CA ASN A 88 -21.67 -5.07 -7.22
C ASN A 88 -22.78 -4.21 -7.88
N LEU A 89 -22.80 -4.16 -9.21
CA LEU A 89 -23.74 -3.34 -10.01
C LEU A 89 -24.60 -4.14 -11.00
N LEU A 90 -24.51 -5.46 -11.02
CA LEU A 90 -25.28 -6.29 -11.97
C LEU A 90 -26.79 -6.05 -11.88
N GLY A 91 -27.33 -5.83 -10.67
CA GLY A 91 -28.76 -5.51 -10.45
C GLY A 91 -29.21 -4.18 -11.04
N PHE A 92 -28.28 -3.32 -11.47
CA PHE A 92 -28.54 -2.00 -12.07
C PHE A 92 -28.26 -1.94 -13.56
N LYS A 93 -27.97 -3.07 -14.22
CA LYS A 93 -27.48 -3.15 -15.59
C LYS A 93 -28.38 -2.48 -16.64
N ASP A 94 -29.71 -2.48 -16.41
CA ASP A 94 -30.70 -1.91 -17.32
C ASP A 94 -31.04 -0.44 -17.02
N GLN A 95 -30.45 0.15 -15.98
CA GLN A 95 -30.60 1.54 -15.63
C GLN A 95 -29.69 2.45 -16.47
N TYR A 96 -29.98 3.74 -16.45
CA TYR A 96 -29.17 4.78 -17.10
C TYR A 96 -28.30 5.52 -16.09
N PRO A 97 -27.16 6.13 -16.49
CA PRO A 97 -26.25 6.81 -15.58
C PRO A 97 -26.90 7.82 -14.65
N LYS A 98 -27.89 8.58 -15.12
CA LYS A 98 -28.62 9.59 -14.32
C LYS A 98 -29.40 9.02 -13.13
N GLN A 99 -29.63 7.72 -13.10
CA GLN A 99 -30.38 7.02 -12.05
C GLN A 99 -29.46 6.52 -10.93
N LEU A 100 -28.12 6.65 -11.11
CA LEU A 100 -27.09 6.18 -10.19
C LEU A 100 -26.47 7.34 -9.40
N SER A 101 -26.01 7.03 -8.16
CA SER A 101 -25.16 7.94 -7.39
C SER A 101 -23.80 8.15 -8.06
N GLY A 102 -23.04 9.18 -7.68
CA GLY A 102 -21.71 9.43 -8.22
C GLY A 102 -20.74 8.25 -8.02
N GLY A 103 -20.76 7.63 -6.83
CA GLY A 103 -19.95 6.43 -6.56
C GLY A 103 -20.35 5.24 -7.44
N MET A 104 -21.65 5.02 -7.66
CA MET A 104 -22.10 3.96 -8.59
C MET A 104 -21.68 4.26 -10.03
N GLN A 105 -21.75 5.51 -10.49
CA GLN A 105 -21.26 5.88 -11.82
C GLN A 105 -19.76 5.65 -11.96
N GLN A 106 -18.98 5.91 -10.92
CA GLN A 106 -17.54 5.63 -10.89
C GLN A 106 -17.27 4.13 -11.01
N ARG A 107 -18.00 3.29 -10.27
CA ARG A 107 -17.90 1.83 -10.38
C ARG A 107 -18.24 1.34 -11.78
N VAL A 108 -19.23 1.92 -12.44
CA VAL A 108 -19.53 1.61 -13.86
C VAL A 108 -18.36 1.99 -14.75
N GLY A 109 -17.73 3.14 -14.53
CA GLY A 109 -16.53 3.55 -15.27
C GLY A 109 -15.38 2.57 -15.11
N LEU A 110 -15.17 2.08 -13.88
CA LEU A 110 -14.15 1.06 -13.58
C LEU A 110 -14.53 -0.29 -14.22
N ALA A 111 -15.78 -0.75 -14.08
CA ALA A 111 -16.26 -1.99 -14.70
C ALA A 111 -16.11 -1.96 -16.22
N ARG A 112 -16.43 -0.82 -16.87
CA ARG A 112 -16.22 -0.61 -18.30
C ARG A 112 -14.74 -0.74 -18.70
N ALA A 113 -13.84 -0.19 -17.90
CA ALA A 113 -12.41 -0.28 -18.17
C ALA A 113 -11.90 -1.72 -18.02
N LEU A 114 -12.38 -2.44 -17.00
CA LEU A 114 -11.97 -3.82 -16.71
C LEU A 114 -12.61 -4.86 -17.64
N ALA A 115 -13.83 -4.61 -18.16
CA ALA A 115 -14.50 -5.52 -19.10
C ALA A 115 -13.66 -5.83 -20.35
N ASN A 116 -12.80 -4.89 -20.75
CA ASN A 116 -11.86 -5.06 -21.85
C ASN A 116 -10.67 -5.97 -21.52
N ASP A 117 -10.50 -6.36 -20.26
CA ASP A 117 -9.33 -7.09 -19.73
C ASP A 117 -7.98 -6.45 -20.14
N PRO A 118 -7.77 -5.15 -19.88
CA PRO A 118 -6.54 -4.46 -20.29
C PRO A 118 -5.34 -4.93 -19.46
N GLU A 119 -4.14 -4.83 -20.02
CA GLU A 119 -2.88 -5.01 -19.28
C GLU A 119 -2.57 -3.78 -18.42
N ILE A 120 -2.95 -2.58 -18.90
CA ILE A 120 -2.66 -1.28 -18.29
C ILE A 120 -3.96 -0.52 -18.05
N LEU A 121 -4.17 -0.08 -16.80
CA LEU A 121 -5.28 0.78 -16.41
C LEU A 121 -4.76 2.19 -16.09
N LEU A 122 -5.20 3.18 -16.84
CA LEU A 122 -4.87 4.58 -16.65
C LEU A 122 -6.01 5.28 -15.90
N MET A 123 -5.71 5.93 -14.77
CA MET A 123 -6.72 6.58 -13.93
C MET A 123 -6.33 8.06 -13.68
N ASP A 124 -7.11 8.99 -14.23
CA ASP A 124 -6.86 10.43 -14.09
C ASP A 124 -7.80 11.02 -13.05
N GLU A 125 -7.30 11.20 -11.81
CA GLU A 125 -8.05 11.73 -10.65
C GLU A 125 -9.41 11.06 -10.45
N ALA A 126 -9.46 9.74 -10.64
CA ALA A 126 -10.69 8.98 -10.74
C ALA A 126 -11.61 9.12 -9.51
N PHE A 127 -11.07 9.37 -8.32
CA PHE A 127 -11.85 9.45 -7.07
C PHE A 127 -12.03 10.89 -6.54
N SER A 128 -11.53 11.90 -7.24
CA SER A 128 -11.55 13.29 -6.75
C SER A 128 -12.94 13.87 -6.59
N ALA A 129 -13.91 13.42 -7.39
CA ALA A 129 -15.30 13.90 -7.36
C ALA A 129 -16.18 13.19 -6.31
N LEU A 130 -15.65 12.22 -5.57
CA LEU A 130 -16.37 11.44 -4.57
C LEU A 130 -16.23 12.06 -3.18
N ASP A 131 -17.26 11.91 -2.35
CA ASP A 131 -17.17 12.21 -0.93
C ASP A 131 -16.15 11.31 -0.22
N PRO A 132 -15.62 11.71 0.95
CA PRO A 132 -14.50 10.99 1.59
C PRO A 132 -14.81 9.53 1.94
N LEU A 133 -16.06 9.21 2.31
CA LEU A 133 -16.45 7.85 2.69
C LEU A 133 -16.48 6.94 1.45
N ILE A 134 -17.21 7.34 0.41
CA ILE A 134 -17.29 6.60 -0.86
C ILE A 134 -15.93 6.48 -1.52
N ARG A 135 -15.10 7.53 -1.43
CA ARG A 135 -13.72 7.50 -1.96
C ARG A 135 -12.91 6.39 -1.30
N ARG A 136 -13.01 6.25 0.02
CA ARG A 136 -12.32 5.19 0.76
C ARG A 136 -12.76 3.80 0.33
N ASP A 137 -14.06 3.58 0.22
CA ASP A 137 -14.62 2.31 -0.23
C ASP A 137 -14.15 1.95 -1.65
N MET A 138 -14.08 2.96 -2.54
CA MET A 138 -13.58 2.78 -3.91
C MET A 138 -12.08 2.48 -3.99
N GLN A 139 -11.28 3.04 -3.08
CA GLN A 139 -9.86 2.72 -2.97
C GLN A 139 -9.66 1.27 -2.52
N ASP A 140 -10.43 0.81 -1.53
CA ASP A 140 -10.37 -0.57 -1.05
C ASP A 140 -10.78 -1.55 -2.17
N GLU A 141 -11.87 -1.24 -2.89
CA GLU A 141 -12.32 -2.03 -4.04
C GLU A 141 -11.24 -2.08 -5.15
N LEU A 142 -10.52 -0.98 -5.41
CA LEU A 142 -9.42 -0.96 -6.37
C LEU A 142 -8.26 -1.86 -5.93
N LEU A 143 -7.90 -1.85 -4.65
CA LEU A 143 -6.85 -2.71 -4.09
C LEU A 143 -7.24 -4.19 -4.16
N ASP A 144 -8.49 -4.54 -3.84
CA ASP A 144 -9.02 -5.90 -3.97
C ASP A 144 -8.98 -6.39 -5.42
N LEU A 145 -9.37 -5.52 -6.37
CA LEU A 145 -9.29 -5.81 -7.80
C LEU A 145 -7.85 -5.99 -8.27
N GLN A 146 -6.93 -5.15 -7.79
CA GLN A 146 -5.50 -5.26 -8.12
C GLN A 146 -4.90 -6.57 -7.60
N ALA A 147 -5.21 -6.96 -6.37
CA ALA A 147 -4.79 -8.24 -5.80
C ALA A 147 -5.30 -9.43 -6.63
N LYS A 148 -6.53 -9.34 -7.15
CA LYS A 148 -7.16 -10.39 -7.96
C LYS A 148 -6.62 -10.48 -9.38
N PHE A 149 -6.42 -9.34 -10.06
CA PHE A 149 -6.13 -9.27 -11.50
C PHE A 149 -4.68 -8.93 -11.84
N GLN A 150 -3.90 -8.43 -10.88
CA GLN A 150 -2.46 -8.10 -11.01
C GLN A 150 -2.15 -7.24 -12.26
N LYS A 151 -2.97 -6.21 -12.51
CA LYS A 151 -2.79 -5.29 -13.64
C LYS A 151 -1.82 -4.17 -13.31
N THR A 152 -1.16 -3.62 -14.32
CA THR A 152 -0.41 -2.38 -14.16
C THR A 152 -1.38 -1.20 -14.07
N ILE A 153 -1.39 -0.48 -12.95
CA ILE A 153 -2.24 0.69 -12.74
C ILE A 153 -1.37 1.95 -12.68
N ILE A 154 -1.66 2.93 -13.53
CA ILE A 154 -1.08 4.27 -13.43
C ILE A 154 -2.18 5.21 -12.94
N PHE A 155 -2.04 5.63 -11.68
CA PHE A 155 -3.03 6.41 -10.96
C PHE A 155 -2.54 7.84 -10.72
N ILE A 156 -3.29 8.83 -11.19
CA ILE A 156 -3.02 10.24 -10.92
C ILE A 156 -3.87 10.70 -9.75
N SER A 157 -3.21 11.23 -8.73
CA SER A 157 -3.87 11.91 -7.61
C SER A 157 -3.24 13.28 -7.33
N HIS A 158 -3.98 14.16 -6.70
CA HIS A 158 -3.48 15.38 -6.06
C HIS A 158 -3.37 15.23 -4.53
N ASP A 159 -3.86 14.12 -3.99
CA ASP A 159 -3.84 13.77 -2.58
C ASP A 159 -2.73 12.74 -2.31
N LEU A 160 -1.75 13.12 -1.49
CA LEU A 160 -0.63 12.25 -1.14
C LEU A 160 -1.08 11.04 -0.30
N ASN A 161 -2.06 11.22 0.61
CA ASN A 161 -2.56 10.09 1.41
C ASN A 161 -3.20 9.02 0.53
N GLU A 162 -3.89 9.45 -0.54
CA GLU A 162 -4.44 8.54 -1.55
C GLU A 162 -3.32 7.79 -2.29
N ALA A 163 -2.27 8.50 -2.73
CA ALA A 163 -1.12 7.89 -3.39
C ALA A 163 -0.37 6.90 -2.47
N LEU A 164 -0.20 7.24 -1.20
CA LEU A 164 0.44 6.39 -0.19
C LEU A 164 -0.38 5.13 0.15
N ARG A 165 -1.71 5.22 0.02
CA ARG A 165 -2.60 4.08 0.28
C ARG A 165 -2.63 3.07 -0.87
N ILE A 166 -2.62 3.56 -2.13
CA ILE A 166 -2.87 2.74 -3.32
C ILE A 166 -1.58 2.32 -4.01
N GLY A 167 -0.54 3.18 -4.00
CA GLY A 167 0.61 3.02 -4.86
C GLY A 167 1.76 2.21 -4.27
N ASP A 168 2.18 1.16 -4.94
CA ASP A 168 3.44 0.46 -4.66
C ASP A 168 4.65 1.40 -4.87
N ARG A 169 4.55 2.28 -5.87
CA ARG A 169 5.55 3.32 -6.17
C ARG A 169 4.86 4.64 -6.46
N ILE A 170 5.43 5.72 -5.95
CA ILE A 170 4.89 7.07 -6.06
C ILE A 170 5.90 7.94 -6.81
N ALA A 171 5.42 8.68 -7.82
CA ALA A 171 6.19 9.70 -8.53
C ALA A 171 5.66 11.09 -8.16
N ILE A 172 6.47 11.88 -7.46
CA ILE A 172 6.13 13.27 -7.13
C ILE A 172 6.55 14.17 -8.29
N MET A 173 5.62 14.98 -8.75
CA MET A 173 5.83 15.92 -9.85
C MET A 173 5.72 17.38 -9.40
N LYS A 174 6.64 18.21 -9.88
CA LYS A 174 6.62 19.68 -9.72
C LYS A 174 6.97 20.33 -11.06
N ASP A 175 6.21 21.32 -11.47
CA ASP A 175 6.46 22.12 -12.68
C ASP A 175 6.69 21.31 -13.96
N GLY A 176 5.96 20.18 -14.09
CA GLY A 176 6.05 19.28 -15.24
C GLY A 176 7.20 18.28 -15.19
N GLN A 177 8.02 18.29 -14.13
CA GLN A 177 9.15 17.38 -13.94
C GLN A 177 8.86 16.38 -12.82
N VAL A 178 9.41 15.19 -12.94
CA VAL A 178 9.44 14.21 -11.87
C VAL A 178 10.57 14.58 -10.92
N VAL A 179 10.23 14.83 -9.64
CA VAL A 179 11.19 15.28 -8.62
C VAL A 179 11.73 14.10 -7.81
N GLN A 180 10.88 13.14 -7.53
CA GLN A 180 11.25 11.91 -6.80
C GLN A 180 10.35 10.76 -7.22
N ILE A 181 10.92 9.56 -7.26
CA ILE A 181 10.19 8.29 -7.40
C ILE A 181 10.69 7.34 -6.31
N GLY A 182 9.76 6.72 -5.59
CA GLY A 182 10.08 5.74 -4.54
C GLY A 182 8.85 5.05 -4.02
N THR A 183 9.02 4.18 -3.03
CA THR A 183 7.92 3.67 -2.21
C THR A 183 7.35 4.79 -1.33
N GLY A 184 6.16 4.60 -0.76
CA GLY A 184 5.61 5.56 0.20
C GLY A 184 6.58 5.82 1.36
N GLU A 185 7.21 4.76 1.84
CA GLU A 185 8.21 4.81 2.91
C GLU A 185 9.45 5.63 2.50
N ASP A 186 10.01 5.38 1.30
CA ASP A 186 11.18 6.14 0.80
C ASP A 186 10.89 7.65 0.74
N ILE A 187 9.70 8.01 0.27
CA ILE A 187 9.29 9.42 0.13
C ILE A 187 9.13 10.09 1.49
N LEU A 188 8.62 9.38 2.50
CA LEU A 188 8.43 9.91 3.84
C LEU A 188 9.74 10.02 4.63
N THR A 189 10.66 9.05 4.45
CA THR A 189 11.89 8.98 5.26
C THR A 189 13.08 9.67 4.62
N ASN A 190 13.13 9.71 3.28
CA ASN A 190 14.24 10.26 2.50
C ASN A 190 13.73 11.24 1.43
N PRO A 191 13.12 12.38 1.82
CA PRO A 191 12.65 13.37 0.85
C PRO A 191 13.81 13.97 0.08
N ALA A 192 13.73 13.95 -1.27
CA ALA A 192 14.80 14.36 -2.17
C ALA A 192 15.17 15.84 -2.08
N ASN A 193 14.25 16.70 -1.64
CA ASN A 193 14.46 18.13 -1.47
C ASN A 193 13.40 18.76 -0.56
N ASP A 194 13.52 20.05 -0.26
CA ASP A 194 12.61 20.77 0.62
C ASP A 194 11.17 20.81 0.12
N TYR A 195 10.96 20.77 -1.19
CA TYR A 195 9.60 20.69 -1.74
C TYR A 195 8.93 19.35 -1.38
N VAL A 196 9.62 18.23 -1.54
CA VAL A 196 9.09 16.91 -1.14
C VAL A 196 8.92 16.86 0.36
N ARG A 197 9.86 17.39 1.14
CA ARG A 197 9.77 17.45 2.61
C ARG A 197 8.51 18.19 3.05
N ALA A 198 8.28 19.40 2.53
CA ALA A 198 7.07 20.15 2.83
C ALA A 198 5.78 19.45 2.36
N PHE A 199 5.87 18.69 1.25
CA PHE A 199 4.73 17.96 0.70
C PHE A 199 4.30 16.75 1.56
N VAL A 200 5.24 16.15 2.33
CA VAL A 200 4.99 15.01 3.21
C VAL A 200 4.80 15.39 4.69
N GLU A 201 4.94 16.68 5.04
CA GLU A 201 4.92 17.16 6.43
C GLU A 201 3.60 16.84 7.15
N ASP A 202 2.47 16.96 6.45
CA ASP A 202 1.12 16.73 7.01
C ASP A 202 0.64 15.28 6.91
N VAL A 203 1.50 14.35 6.49
CA VAL A 203 1.11 12.95 6.30
C VAL A 203 1.05 12.21 7.63
N ASP A 204 -0.01 11.45 7.83
CA ASP A 204 -0.13 10.50 8.94
C ASP A 204 0.81 9.29 8.73
N ARG A 205 2.03 9.42 9.22
CA ARG A 205 3.10 8.41 9.09
C ARG A 205 2.72 7.05 9.66
N SER A 206 1.81 7.01 10.65
CA SER A 206 1.37 5.75 11.25
C SER A 206 0.72 4.78 10.24
N LYS A 207 0.14 5.33 9.18
CA LYS A 207 -0.55 4.57 8.12
C LYS A 207 0.35 4.09 6.99
N VAL A 208 1.65 4.39 7.07
CA VAL A 208 2.62 4.07 6.03
C VAL A 208 3.80 3.28 6.59
N LEU A 209 4.28 3.67 7.77
CA LEU A 209 5.42 3.00 8.41
C LEU A 209 5.02 1.63 8.95
N THR A 210 5.88 0.65 8.72
CA THR A 210 5.70 -0.74 9.16
C THR A 210 6.49 -1.06 10.43
N ALA A 211 6.17 -2.19 11.06
CA ALA A 211 6.91 -2.74 12.20
C ALA A 211 8.40 -2.90 11.91
N GLU A 212 8.75 -3.40 10.73
CA GLU A 212 10.14 -3.61 10.29
C GLU A 212 10.93 -2.31 10.32
N ARG A 213 10.30 -1.20 9.92
CA ARG A 213 10.97 0.11 9.85
C ARG A 213 11.32 0.70 11.20
N ILE A 214 10.45 0.49 12.20
CA ILE A 214 10.59 1.09 13.53
C ILE A 214 11.20 0.15 14.56
N MET A 215 11.38 -1.13 14.23
CA MET A 215 11.99 -2.10 15.13
C MET A 215 13.46 -1.81 15.39
N ILE A 216 13.94 -2.25 16.55
CA ILE A 216 15.36 -2.24 16.91
C ILE A 216 15.87 -3.68 17.08
N PRO A 217 17.19 -3.90 16.96
CA PRO A 217 17.77 -5.22 17.20
C PRO A 217 17.40 -5.74 18.60
N PRO A 218 16.97 -7.02 18.71
CA PRO A 218 16.55 -7.60 19.99
C PRO A 218 17.76 -8.14 20.75
N LEU A 219 17.83 -7.86 22.04
CA LEU A 219 18.70 -8.59 22.94
C LEU A 219 18.05 -9.93 23.31
N THR A 220 18.71 -11.04 23.02
CA THR A 220 18.09 -12.39 23.11
C THR A 220 18.78 -13.35 24.07
N THR A 221 18.02 -14.29 24.64
CA THR A 221 18.54 -15.46 25.35
C THR A 221 17.83 -16.72 24.86
N ASN A 222 18.58 -17.80 24.68
CA ASN A 222 18.02 -19.08 24.24
C ASN A 222 17.62 -19.91 25.47
N ILE A 223 16.32 -20.13 25.64
CA ILE A 223 15.80 -20.84 26.83
C ILE A 223 16.15 -22.34 26.86
N ASP A 224 16.53 -22.91 25.71
CA ASP A 224 16.89 -24.33 25.62
C ASP A 224 18.32 -24.58 26.13
N VAL A 225 19.16 -23.53 26.21
CA VAL A 225 20.58 -23.64 26.51
C VAL A 225 21.02 -22.75 27.67
N ASP A 226 20.48 -21.51 27.72
CA ASP A 226 20.90 -20.50 28.70
C ASP A 226 20.18 -20.66 30.04
N GLY A 227 20.90 -20.44 31.12
CA GLY A 227 20.31 -20.31 32.47
C GLY A 227 20.21 -18.85 32.92
N PRO A 228 19.57 -18.56 34.09
CA PRO A 228 19.42 -17.21 34.61
C PRO A 228 20.72 -16.44 34.80
N HIS A 229 21.83 -17.13 35.11
CA HIS A 229 23.16 -16.50 35.25
C HIS A 229 23.70 -15.99 33.92
N VAL A 230 23.58 -16.78 32.85
CA VAL A 230 24.02 -16.42 31.51
C VAL A 230 23.17 -15.26 30.97
N ALA A 231 21.86 -15.33 31.15
CA ALA A 231 20.93 -14.30 30.74
C ALA A 231 21.24 -12.96 31.44
N LEU A 232 21.50 -12.95 32.77
CA LEU A 232 21.89 -11.76 33.50
C LEU A 232 23.22 -11.20 33.03
N LYS A 233 24.20 -12.06 32.67
CA LYS A 233 25.48 -11.61 32.15
C LYS A 233 25.29 -10.92 30.79
N LYS A 234 24.55 -11.50 29.85
CA LYS A 234 24.24 -10.91 28.55
C LYS A 234 23.58 -9.52 28.70
N MET A 235 22.57 -9.43 29.59
CA MET A 235 21.87 -8.17 29.86
C MET A 235 22.81 -7.08 30.38
N ARG A 236 23.77 -7.44 31.25
CA ARG A 236 24.73 -6.49 31.82
C ARG A 236 25.76 -6.04 30.80
N ASP A 237 26.30 -7.00 30.02
CA ASP A 237 27.35 -6.74 29.05
C ASP A 237 26.86 -5.80 27.92
N GLU A 238 25.57 -5.84 27.60
CA GLU A 238 24.95 -5.02 26.56
C GLU A 238 24.07 -3.88 27.13
N ALA A 239 24.16 -3.57 28.43
CA ALA A 239 23.42 -2.52 29.11
C ALA A 239 21.88 -2.53 28.84
N GLY A 240 21.31 -3.71 28.60
CA GLY A 240 19.91 -3.88 28.27
C GLY A 240 19.00 -3.88 29.51
N SER A 241 17.75 -3.42 29.35
CA SER A 241 16.71 -3.47 30.39
C SER A 241 15.93 -4.78 30.44
N GLY A 242 16.05 -5.61 29.39
CA GLY A 242 15.38 -6.90 29.26
C GLY A 242 15.87 -7.72 28.08
N LEU A 243 15.49 -8.99 28.07
CA LEU A 243 15.85 -9.97 27.03
C LEU A 243 14.61 -10.59 26.42
N VAL A 244 14.62 -10.80 25.12
CA VAL A 244 13.64 -11.65 24.45
C VAL A 244 14.09 -13.12 24.59
N ALA A 245 13.25 -13.92 25.21
CA ALA A 245 13.44 -15.37 25.33
C ALA A 245 13.04 -16.04 24.02
N VAL A 246 13.98 -16.75 23.39
CA VAL A 246 13.76 -17.50 22.16
C VAL A 246 14.14 -18.95 22.30
N ASP A 247 13.57 -19.83 21.45
CA ASP A 247 14.05 -21.21 21.31
C ASP A 247 15.21 -21.31 20.31
N SER A 248 15.74 -22.53 20.16
CA SER A 248 16.85 -22.83 19.23
C SER A 248 16.51 -22.55 17.75
N LYS A 249 15.23 -22.38 17.40
CA LYS A 249 14.76 -21.97 16.07
C LYS A 249 14.49 -20.46 15.96
N ARG A 250 14.88 -19.66 16.97
CA ARG A 250 14.62 -18.23 17.11
C ARG A 250 13.13 -17.85 17.20
N ARG A 251 12.26 -18.75 17.62
CA ARG A 251 10.85 -18.42 17.86
C ARG A 251 10.71 -17.77 19.23
N VAL A 252 9.89 -16.74 19.31
CA VAL A 252 9.63 -15.98 20.54
C VAL A 252 8.91 -16.87 21.55
N LYS A 253 9.43 -16.88 22.79
CA LYS A 253 8.80 -17.58 23.93
C LYS A 253 8.27 -16.59 24.97
N GLY A 254 8.89 -15.42 25.09
CA GLY A 254 8.46 -14.38 26.00
C GLY A 254 9.54 -13.34 26.27
N PHE A 255 9.34 -12.56 27.32
CA PHE A 255 10.21 -11.47 27.74
C PHE A 255 10.71 -11.67 29.17
N LEU A 256 11.96 -11.34 29.43
CA LEU A 256 12.64 -11.47 30.70
C LEU A 256 13.17 -10.10 31.15
N SER A 257 12.59 -9.51 32.18
CA SER A 257 13.12 -8.29 32.79
C SER A 257 14.28 -8.58 33.76
N GLY A 258 15.15 -7.60 33.98
CA GLY A 258 16.27 -7.73 34.91
C GLY A 258 15.85 -8.15 36.33
N GLU A 259 14.75 -7.57 36.84
CA GLU A 259 14.19 -7.91 38.15
C GLU A 259 13.80 -9.39 38.24
N ARG A 260 13.12 -9.91 37.19
CA ARG A 260 12.68 -11.29 37.17
C ARG A 260 13.85 -12.27 37.03
N LEU A 261 14.89 -11.91 36.31
CA LEU A 261 16.10 -12.69 36.21
C LEU A 261 16.91 -12.73 37.52
N ILE A 262 16.96 -11.61 38.27
CA ILE A 262 17.57 -11.57 39.59
C ILE A 262 16.79 -12.48 40.55
N ARG A 263 15.46 -12.44 40.52
CA ARG A 263 14.60 -13.33 41.29
C ARG A 263 14.81 -14.81 40.93
N ALA A 264 14.91 -15.14 39.61
CA ALA A 264 15.17 -16.48 39.18
C ALA A 264 16.49 -17.03 39.73
N ARG A 265 17.56 -16.21 39.66
CA ARG A 265 18.87 -16.59 40.22
C ARG A 265 18.81 -16.83 41.75
N GLN A 266 18.14 -15.93 42.51
CA GLN A 266 18.06 -16.04 43.94
C GLN A 266 17.25 -17.26 44.42
N LYS A 267 16.18 -17.60 43.66
CA LYS A 267 15.27 -18.69 44.04
C LYS A 267 15.54 -19.99 43.27
N GLN A 268 16.62 -20.06 42.47
CA GLN A 268 17.00 -21.21 41.62
C GLN A 268 15.86 -21.65 40.67
N LEU A 269 15.09 -20.68 40.16
CA LEU A 269 14.03 -20.91 39.18
C LEU A 269 14.58 -20.98 37.77
N SER A 270 13.87 -21.65 36.86
CA SER A 270 14.20 -21.66 35.45
C SER A 270 13.82 -20.33 34.79
N LEU A 271 14.33 -20.08 33.55
CA LEU A 271 13.90 -18.91 32.76
C LEU A 271 12.39 -18.98 32.44
N ALA A 272 11.86 -20.17 32.21
CA ALA A 272 10.44 -20.38 31.92
C ALA A 272 9.53 -19.96 33.07
N ASP A 273 9.97 -20.17 34.33
CA ASP A 273 9.17 -19.85 35.52
C ASP A 273 8.99 -18.33 35.77
N VAL A 274 9.88 -17.52 35.20
CA VAL A 274 9.90 -16.07 35.41
C VAL A 274 9.63 -15.25 34.14
N MET A 275 9.41 -15.93 33.02
CA MET A 275 9.14 -15.32 31.72
C MET A 275 7.77 -14.64 31.71
N MET A 276 7.70 -13.48 31.06
CA MET A 276 6.46 -12.75 30.79
C MET A 276 5.98 -13.05 29.37
N LYS A 277 4.67 -13.08 29.19
CA LYS A 277 4.10 -13.16 27.85
C LYS A 277 4.50 -11.88 27.07
N MET A 278 4.94 -12.08 25.83
CA MET A 278 5.35 -11.02 24.92
C MET A 278 4.48 -11.06 23.68
N PRO A 279 3.71 -10.02 23.35
CA PRO A 279 2.94 -9.98 22.11
C PRO A 279 3.87 -9.96 20.91
N THR A 280 3.41 -10.59 19.82
CA THR A 280 4.11 -10.61 18.52
C THR A 280 3.31 -9.84 17.48
N VAL A 281 4.01 -9.20 16.56
CA VAL A 281 3.46 -8.51 15.39
C VAL A 281 4.25 -8.90 14.16
N ASP A 282 3.59 -8.94 12.99
CA ASP A 282 4.25 -9.23 11.73
C ASP A 282 5.10 -8.01 11.28
N ALA A 283 6.15 -8.28 10.51
CA ALA A 283 7.10 -7.25 10.07
C ALA A 283 6.46 -6.17 9.20
N ASP A 284 5.44 -6.52 8.43
CA ASP A 284 4.67 -5.64 7.54
C ASP A 284 3.48 -4.91 8.21
N MET A 285 3.19 -5.21 9.50
CA MET A 285 2.11 -4.56 10.24
C MET A 285 2.34 -3.04 10.34
N LEU A 286 1.31 -2.24 10.05
CA LEU A 286 1.39 -0.79 10.12
C LEU A 286 1.49 -0.27 11.55
N VAL A 287 2.20 0.84 11.73
CA VAL A 287 2.35 1.49 13.04
C VAL A 287 1.00 1.88 13.64
N ALA A 288 0.02 2.26 12.82
CA ALA A 288 -1.35 2.55 13.28
C ALA A 288 -1.98 1.36 14.02
N ASP A 289 -1.76 0.14 13.55
CA ASP A 289 -2.30 -1.09 14.13
C ASP A 289 -1.45 -1.58 15.33
N ILE A 290 -0.18 -1.17 15.37
CA ILE A 290 0.73 -1.46 16.49
C ILE A 290 0.41 -0.59 17.71
N MET A 291 -0.04 0.66 17.52
CA MET A 291 -0.25 1.62 18.62
C MET A 291 -1.17 1.08 19.74
N PRO A 292 -2.33 0.49 19.49
CA PRO A 292 -3.16 -0.09 20.54
C PRO A 292 -2.44 -1.22 21.29
N LEU A 293 -1.73 -2.07 20.56
CA LEU A 293 -1.04 -3.23 21.14
C LEU A 293 0.09 -2.83 22.08
N ILE A 294 0.88 -1.82 21.69
CA ILE A 294 2.00 -1.35 22.54
C ILE A 294 1.53 -0.49 23.71
N TYR A 295 0.37 0.16 23.58
CA TYR A 295 -0.23 0.92 24.67
C TYR A 295 -0.61 0.01 25.85
N ASP A 296 -1.23 -1.12 25.58
CA ASP A 296 -1.72 -2.08 26.59
C ASP A 296 -0.65 -3.06 27.05
N SER A 297 0.47 -3.20 26.31
CA SER A 297 1.49 -4.18 26.65
C SER A 297 2.44 -3.72 27.76
N PRO A 298 2.67 -4.54 28.82
CA PRO A 298 3.69 -4.29 29.82
C PRO A 298 5.11 -4.61 29.34
N THR A 299 5.26 -5.22 28.14
CA THR A 299 6.53 -5.61 27.52
C THR A 299 6.67 -4.95 26.16
N PRO A 300 7.88 -4.87 25.58
CA PRO A 300 8.03 -4.60 24.15
C PRO A 300 7.21 -5.55 23.30
N LEU A 301 6.94 -5.18 22.04
CA LEU A 301 6.37 -6.08 21.05
C LEU A 301 7.51 -6.78 20.29
N ALA A 302 7.38 -8.07 20.04
CA ALA A 302 8.32 -8.80 19.20
C ALA A 302 7.88 -8.74 17.75
N VAL A 303 8.76 -8.29 16.87
CA VAL A 303 8.54 -8.34 15.41
C VAL A 303 8.98 -9.69 14.90
N VAL A 304 8.08 -10.38 14.21
CA VAL A 304 8.34 -11.72 13.67
C VAL A 304 8.14 -11.74 12.17
N GLU A 305 8.89 -12.63 11.52
CA GLU A 305 8.72 -12.98 10.12
C GLU A 305 8.89 -14.51 10.00
N ASN A 306 7.93 -15.21 9.41
CA ASN A 306 7.91 -16.66 9.35
C ASN A 306 8.14 -17.32 10.72
N ASP A 307 7.45 -16.84 11.76
CA ASP A 307 7.55 -17.24 13.17
C ASP A 307 8.93 -17.00 13.83
N ARG A 308 9.85 -16.28 13.18
CA ARG A 308 11.18 -16.00 13.70
C ARG A 308 11.31 -14.56 14.14
N LEU A 309 11.94 -14.34 15.28
CA LEU A 309 12.24 -13.01 15.79
C LEU A 309 13.18 -12.24 14.84
N ARG A 310 12.72 -11.07 14.41
CA ARG A 310 13.48 -10.09 13.61
C ARG A 310 13.93 -8.92 14.45
N GLY A 311 13.04 -8.38 15.28
CA GLY A 311 13.30 -7.19 16.06
C GLY A 311 12.35 -7.04 17.24
N VAL A 312 12.46 -5.91 17.94
CA VAL A 312 11.52 -5.51 18.98
C VAL A 312 11.11 -4.06 18.80
N ILE A 313 9.87 -3.75 19.19
CA ILE A 313 9.35 -2.38 19.19
C ILE A 313 9.12 -1.97 20.65
N ILE A 314 9.71 -0.83 21.03
CA ILE A 314 9.49 -0.16 22.30
C ILE A 314 8.67 1.12 22.08
N ARG A 315 7.95 1.60 23.12
CA ARG A 315 7.10 2.80 23.03
C ARG A 315 7.85 4.03 22.51
N GLY A 316 9.10 4.22 22.94
CA GLY A 316 9.93 5.33 22.51
C GLY A 316 10.13 5.37 20.98
N ARG A 317 10.36 4.21 20.35
CA ARG A 317 10.54 4.12 18.89
C ARG A 317 9.28 4.46 18.10
N VAL A 318 8.10 4.10 18.62
CA VAL A 318 6.83 4.51 18.00
C VAL A 318 6.68 6.03 18.05
N LEU A 319 6.93 6.64 19.22
CA LEU A 319 6.87 8.09 19.38
C LEU A 319 7.89 8.82 18.49
N GLU A 320 9.11 8.31 18.42
CA GLU A 320 10.18 8.85 17.57
C GLU A 320 9.78 8.79 16.09
N ALA A 321 9.32 7.64 15.59
CA ALA A 321 8.89 7.46 14.22
C ALA A 321 7.71 8.37 13.80
N LEU A 322 6.82 8.69 14.73
CA LEU A 322 5.71 9.61 14.51
C LEU A 322 6.12 11.09 14.64
N ALA A 323 7.14 11.38 15.46
CA ALA A 323 7.62 12.74 15.73
C ALA A 323 8.68 13.24 14.74
N GLU A 324 9.30 12.38 13.93
CA GLU A 324 10.32 12.76 12.95
C GLU A 324 9.76 13.65 11.83
N THR A 325 9.46 14.89 12.18
CA THR A 325 9.51 16.03 11.28
C THR A 325 10.97 16.48 11.24
N GLY A 326 11.68 16.10 10.19
CA GLY A 326 13.07 16.42 9.85
C GLY A 326 13.89 17.16 10.91
N ASP A 327 15.01 16.53 11.29
CA ASP A 327 16.07 17.04 12.15
C ASP A 327 15.94 16.75 13.66
N LEU A 328 16.18 15.47 14.01
CA LEU A 328 16.77 15.14 15.29
C LEU A 328 18.16 14.54 15.05
N SER A 329 19.10 15.39 14.65
CA SER A 329 20.52 15.16 14.96
C SER A 329 20.60 15.17 16.49
N VAL A 330 20.72 14.01 17.11
CA VAL A 330 21.11 13.87 18.52
C VAL A 330 22.48 14.55 18.63
N PRO A 331 22.67 15.56 19.50
CA PRO A 331 23.99 16.04 19.80
C PRO A 331 24.72 14.93 20.53
N ASP A 332 26.00 14.68 20.16
CA ASP A 332 26.95 13.76 20.79
C ASP A 332 27.05 13.92 22.33
#